data_a18ef16a5991f2c25f28d6379d0efc13
#
_entry.id   a18ef16a5991f2c25f28d6379d0efc13
#
_cell.length_a   1.000
_cell.length_b   1.000
_cell.length_c   1.000
_cell.angle_alpha   90.00
_cell.angle_beta   90.00
_cell.angle_gamma   90.00
#
_symmetry.space_group_name_H-M   'P 1'
#
loop_
_entity.id
_entity.type
_entity.pdbx_description
1 polymer ?
#
loop_
_entity_poly.entity_id
_entity_poly.type
_entity_poly.pdbx_seq_one_letter_code
_entity_poly.pdbx_strand_id
1 'polypeptide(L)'
;MKLLYLSNALVPSRQANSIHVVKICSAFSKINFEVSLICQNNIEDESKNDEEKIFKFYGTEKKFKIYALKKYKSVFSSYVYAFKSFFIALYKRPKIIVSRFILSGFLCSIFFDTYIELHQLPHKNSRIQKYLLNILRFCPRFRGLIVISKPLKKIFHDLGFLNEMIHVLPDGADTPEKVDKSLKIDYRLNDKFKVGYTGHLYKGRGIDLLISIAKTCSWLEMNIVGGNENDIIFYKQKVKKMGINNIKIHGFLEPSKIFKFNSKMDVLVAPYQKKIHLESGDTTTEKWMSPLKIFEYMATGKPIICSRIEVLNEVLEDNRNCLLCDPQKEEEWINAIKKVKNDNNLRKKISKEAYSDLVNKFSWRKRAEKIRDLHLKIKK
;
A
#
# COMPACT_ATOMS: atom_id res chain seq x y z
N MET A 1 11.30 21.29 9.52
CA MET A 1 11.01 20.58 10.79
C MET A 1 11.59 19.16 10.70
N LYS A 2 12.30 18.68 11.77
CA LYS A 2 12.93 17.34 11.77
C LYS A 2 11.89 16.25 12.07
N LEU A 3 11.80 15.24 11.22
CA LEU A 3 10.95 14.06 11.38
C LEU A 3 11.80 12.79 11.36
N LEU A 4 11.56 11.91 12.30
CA LEU A 4 12.14 10.59 12.33
C LEU A 4 11.06 9.54 12.08
N TYR A 5 11.22 8.74 11.03
CA TYR A 5 10.31 7.64 10.71
C TYR A 5 10.96 6.31 11.08
N LEU A 6 10.30 5.55 11.95
CA LEU A 6 10.79 4.28 12.48
C LEU A 6 10.00 3.11 11.90
N SER A 7 10.68 2.20 11.23
CA SER A 7 10.04 0.99 10.71
C SER A 7 11.01 -0.18 10.70
N ASN A 8 10.59 -1.32 11.22
CA ASN A 8 11.35 -2.56 11.13
C ASN A 8 11.19 -3.27 9.77
N ALA A 9 10.66 -2.57 8.77
CA ALA A 9 10.60 -3.07 7.40
C ALA A 9 11.99 -3.26 6.81
N LEU A 10 12.14 -4.31 5.99
CA LEU A 10 13.33 -4.48 5.15
C LEU A 10 13.28 -3.51 3.98
N VAL A 11 14.33 -2.70 3.82
CA VAL A 11 14.48 -1.75 2.70
C VAL A 11 15.86 -1.94 2.08
N PRO A 12 15.93 -2.25 0.76
CA PRO A 12 14.83 -2.47 -0.15
C PRO A 12 14.15 -3.83 -0.01
N SER A 13 12.87 -3.92 -0.31
CA SER A 13 12.14 -5.19 -0.44
C SER A 13 10.93 -5.08 -1.36
N ARG A 14 10.38 -6.23 -1.76
CA ARG A 14 9.18 -6.34 -2.61
C ARG A 14 7.87 -6.17 -1.82
N GLN A 15 7.94 -6.01 -0.51
CA GLN A 15 6.79 -5.98 0.37
C GLN A 15 6.10 -4.60 0.35
N ALA A 16 4.78 -4.59 0.46
CA ALA A 16 3.98 -3.36 0.48
C ALA A 16 4.36 -2.40 1.62
N ASN A 17 4.80 -2.94 2.78
CA ASN A 17 5.23 -2.11 3.90
C ASN A 17 6.49 -1.29 3.61
N SER A 18 7.45 -1.82 2.84
CA SER A 18 8.65 -1.08 2.45
C SER A 18 8.32 0.01 1.41
N ILE A 19 7.42 -0.28 0.47
CA ILE A 19 6.93 0.71 -0.50
C ILE A 19 6.27 1.87 0.25
N HIS A 20 5.34 1.58 1.16
CA HIS A 20 4.68 2.59 2.00
C HIS A 20 5.70 3.48 2.71
N VAL A 21 6.65 2.88 3.43
CA VAL A 21 7.61 3.60 4.28
C VAL A 21 8.48 4.55 3.45
N VAL A 22 8.99 4.11 2.30
CA VAL A 22 9.82 4.95 1.44
C VAL A 22 9.00 6.06 0.79
N LYS A 23 7.78 5.76 0.33
CA LYS A 23 6.90 6.73 -0.32
C LYS A 23 6.41 7.81 0.64
N ILE A 24 6.01 7.47 1.86
CA ILE A 24 5.59 8.47 2.85
C ILE A 24 6.75 9.34 3.31
N CYS A 25 7.96 8.78 3.50
CA CYS A 25 9.16 9.57 3.80
C CYS A 25 9.51 10.56 2.69
N SER A 26 9.40 10.14 1.43
CA SER A 26 9.55 11.03 0.28
C SER A 26 8.50 12.15 0.28
N ALA A 27 7.24 11.83 0.60
CA ALA A 27 6.17 12.81 0.67
C ALA A 27 6.39 13.85 1.78
N PHE A 28 6.85 13.44 2.97
CA PHE A 28 7.24 14.38 4.03
C PHE A 28 8.38 15.30 3.59
N SER A 29 9.37 14.76 2.89
CA SER A 29 10.47 15.55 2.34
C SER A 29 10.00 16.60 1.34
N LYS A 30 9.03 16.25 0.50
CA LYS A 30 8.40 17.17 -0.49
C LYS A 30 7.58 18.30 0.15
N ILE A 31 7.18 18.17 1.42
CA ILE A 31 6.50 19.23 2.19
C ILE A 31 7.41 19.89 3.24
N ASN A 32 8.72 19.94 2.95
CA ASN A 32 9.75 20.64 3.70
C ASN A 32 10.06 20.09 5.11
N PHE A 33 9.91 18.78 5.32
CA PHE A 33 10.50 18.12 6.47
C PHE A 33 11.94 17.66 6.18
N GLU A 34 12.81 17.81 7.17
CA GLU A 34 14.10 17.11 7.21
C GLU A 34 13.83 15.69 7.75
N VAL A 35 13.77 14.72 6.82
CA VAL A 35 13.34 13.35 7.12
C VAL A 35 14.54 12.44 7.30
N SER A 36 14.49 11.62 8.34
CA SER A 36 15.36 10.46 8.54
C SER A 36 14.51 9.19 8.68
N LEU A 37 14.75 8.19 7.85
CA LEU A 37 14.15 6.86 7.95
C LEU A 37 15.11 5.93 8.67
N ILE A 38 14.65 5.25 9.73
CA ILE A 38 15.35 4.10 10.31
C ILE A 38 14.58 2.84 9.91
N CYS A 39 15.27 1.95 9.20
CA CYS A 39 14.71 0.69 8.70
C CYS A 39 15.69 -0.47 8.96
N GLN A 40 15.33 -1.67 8.52
CA GLN A 40 16.24 -2.82 8.54
C GLN A 40 16.75 -3.14 7.13
N ASN A 41 17.90 -3.78 7.04
CA ASN A 41 18.42 -4.39 5.82
C ASN A 41 18.93 -5.81 6.07
N ASN A 42 19.03 -6.59 5.00
CA ASN A 42 19.76 -7.87 5.00
C ASN A 42 21.20 -7.61 4.58
N ILE A 43 22.14 -8.01 5.44
CA ILE A 43 23.58 -7.70 5.31
C ILE A 43 24.31 -8.50 4.24
N GLU A 44 23.71 -9.59 3.78
CA GLU A 44 24.36 -10.49 2.82
C GLU A 44 24.66 -9.84 1.46
N ASP A 45 24.18 -8.59 1.24
CA ASP A 45 24.34 -7.90 -0.05
C ASP A 45 24.61 -6.40 0.16
N GLU A 46 25.90 -6.05 0.32
CA GLU A 46 26.32 -4.65 0.48
C GLU A 46 25.93 -3.76 -0.70
N SER A 47 25.75 -4.33 -1.90
CA SER A 47 25.32 -3.61 -3.08
C SER A 47 23.89 -3.04 -2.95
N LYS A 48 23.08 -3.55 -2.01
CA LYS A 48 21.73 -3.05 -1.69
C LYS A 48 21.72 -1.85 -0.75
N ASN A 49 22.86 -1.45 -0.20
CA ASN A 49 22.97 -0.29 0.69
C ASN A 49 23.17 1.04 -0.06
N ASP A 50 23.30 0.99 -1.38
CA ASP A 50 23.35 2.19 -2.20
C ASP A 50 21.99 2.91 -2.19
N GLU A 51 21.94 4.06 -1.51
CA GLU A 51 20.73 4.88 -1.41
C GLU A 51 20.17 5.25 -2.79
N GLU A 52 21.02 5.47 -3.81
CA GLU A 52 20.55 5.81 -5.17
C GLU A 52 19.80 4.64 -5.79
N LYS A 53 20.32 3.42 -5.64
CA LYS A 53 19.64 2.20 -6.09
C LYS A 53 18.32 2.00 -5.37
N ILE A 54 18.27 2.27 -4.05
CA ILE A 54 17.04 2.20 -3.26
C ILE A 54 16.00 3.20 -3.80
N PHE A 55 16.35 4.48 -3.98
CA PHE A 55 15.43 5.48 -4.50
C PHE A 55 14.95 5.16 -5.93
N LYS A 56 15.86 4.68 -6.79
CA LYS A 56 15.54 4.24 -8.16
C LYS A 56 14.57 3.06 -8.15
N PHE A 57 14.78 2.06 -7.30
CA PHE A 57 13.90 0.89 -7.15
C PHE A 57 12.47 1.28 -6.80
N TYR A 58 12.29 2.23 -5.83
CA TYR A 58 10.97 2.71 -5.44
C TYR A 58 10.43 3.83 -6.35
N GLY A 59 11.21 4.36 -7.29
CA GLY A 59 10.82 5.47 -8.13
C GLY A 59 10.55 6.74 -7.31
N THR A 60 11.46 7.08 -6.39
CA THR A 60 11.42 8.30 -5.59
C THR A 60 12.70 9.09 -5.79
N GLU A 61 12.61 10.42 -5.63
CA GLU A 61 13.79 11.26 -5.60
C GLU A 61 14.53 11.10 -4.26
N LYS A 62 15.87 11.21 -4.29
CA LYS A 62 16.71 11.21 -3.09
C LYS A 62 16.53 12.52 -2.33
N LYS A 63 15.57 12.56 -1.40
CA LYS A 63 15.30 13.78 -0.61
C LYS A 63 15.33 13.55 0.90
N PHE A 64 15.74 12.36 1.39
CA PHE A 64 15.81 12.03 2.81
C PHE A 64 16.92 11.03 3.11
N LYS A 65 17.35 10.95 4.38
CA LYS A 65 18.40 10.03 4.83
C LYS A 65 17.83 8.70 5.26
N ILE A 66 18.49 7.60 4.86
CA ILE A 66 18.13 6.24 5.25
C ILE A 66 19.20 5.68 6.18
N TYR A 67 18.80 5.23 7.36
CA TYR A 67 19.62 4.53 8.34
C TYR A 67 19.18 3.07 8.39
N ALA A 68 19.86 2.23 7.65
CA ALA A 68 19.56 0.80 7.57
C ALA A 68 20.29 0.06 8.70
N LEU A 69 19.53 -0.49 9.64
CA LEU A 69 20.04 -1.29 10.73
C LEU A 69 20.08 -2.77 10.35
N LYS A 70 21.15 -3.46 10.76
CA LYS A 70 21.29 -4.89 10.53
C LYS A 70 20.12 -5.68 11.10
N LYS A 71 19.48 -6.53 10.27
CA LYS A 71 18.52 -7.53 10.74
C LYS A 71 19.30 -8.80 11.15
N TYR A 72 19.13 -9.20 12.39
CA TYR A 72 19.71 -10.46 12.89
C TYR A 72 18.70 -11.60 12.76
N LYS A 73 19.19 -12.83 12.56
CA LYS A 73 18.37 -14.06 12.53
C LYS A 73 17.92 -14.52 13.94
N SER A 74 17.92 -13.64 14.94
CA SER A 74 17.61 -13.92 16.32
C SER A 74 16.25 -13.38 16.72
N VAL A 75 15.60 -14.03 17.69
CA VAL A 75 14.36 -13.55 18.33
C VAL A 75 14.58 -12.16 18.96
N PHE A 76 15.79 -11.86 19.42
CA PHE A 76 16.16 -10.55 19.97
C PHE A 76 16.34 -9.44 18.92
N SER A 77 16.34 -9.75 17.63
CA SER A 77 16.56 -8.77 16.56
C SER A 77 15.63 -7.55 16.67
N SER A 78 14.37 -7.78 17.03
CA SER A 78 13.37 -6.73 17.19
C SER A 78 13.67 -5.79 18.38
N TYR A 79 14.20 -6.34 19.46
CA TYR A 79 14.62 -5.54 20.63
C TYR A 79 15.86 -4.71 20.30
N VAL A 80 16.87 -5.33 19.66
CA VAL A 80 18.07 -4.61 19.21
C VAL A 80 17.69 -3.46 18.28
N TYR A 81 16.77 -3.68 17.35
CA TYR A 81 16.26 -2.62 16.49
C TYR A 81 15.60 -1.50 17.32
N ALA A 82 14.74 -1.83 18.27
CA ALA A 82 14.03 -0.86 19.09
C ALA A 82 15.00 0.02 19.88
N PHE A 83 15.96 -0.57 20.57
CA PHE A 83 16.94 0.18 21.36
C PHE A 83 17.87 1.03 20.48
N LYS A 84 18.40 0.48 19.37
CA LYS A 84 19.23 1.26 18.45
C LYS A 84 18.44 2.45 17.86
N SER A 85 17.20 2.24 17.44
CA SER A 85 16.36 3.32 16.92
C SER A 85 16.05 4.40 17.95
N PHE A 86 15.88 4.01 19.22
CA PHE A 86 15.70 4.94 20.33
C PHE A 86 16.96 5.78 20.60
N PHE A 87 18.16 5.19 20.64
CA PHE A 87 19.40 5.94 20.80
C PHE A 87 19.67 6.91 19.65
N ILE A 88 19.34 6.50 18.41
CA ILE A 88 19.41 7.40 17.26
C ILE A 88 18.40 8.55 17.42
N ALA A 89 17.21 8.32 17.97
CA ALA A 89 16.24 9.37 18.25
C ALA A 89 16.79 10.37 19.29
N LEU A 90 17.42 9.90 20.36
CA LEU A 90 18.07 10.75 21.36
C LEU A 90 19.16 11.65 20.74
N TYR A 91 19.99 11.09 19.86
CA TYR A 91 21.03 11.84 19.16
C TYR A 91 20.46 12.86 18.16
N LYS A 92 19.46 12.46 17.35
CA LYS A 92 18.87 13.30 16.28
C LYS A 92 17.95 14.39 16.80
N ARG A 93 17.35 14.21 17.97
CA ARG A 93 16.38 15.12 18.60
C ARG A 93 15.29 15.58 17.63
N PRO A 94 14.50 14.66 17.06
CA PRO A 94 13.44 15.01 16.13
C PRO A 94 12.31 15.79 16.83
N LYS A 95 11.57 16.58 16.05
CA LYS A 95 10.34 17.24 16.54
C LYS A 95 9.14 16.31 16.54
N ILE A 96 9.12 15.37 15.58
CA ILE A 96 8.05 14.39 15.40
C ILE A 96 8.67 13.03 15.13
N ILE A 97 8.13 12.00 15.75
CA ILE A 97 8.41 10.61 15.42
C ILE A 97 7.12 9.96 14.93
N VAL A 98 7.20 9.25 13.80
CA VAL A 98 6.17 8.31 13.33
C VAL A 98 6.77 6.92 13.38
N SER A 99 6.20 6.03 14.17
CA SER A 99 6.73 4.68 14.35
C SER A 99 5.72 3.62 13.92
N ARG A 100 6.14 2.73 13.03
CA ARG A 100 5.39 1.51 12.66
C ARG A 100 5.76 0.30 13.52
N PHE A 101 6.69 0.46 14.43
CA PHE A 101 7.09 -0.57 15.37
C PHE A 101 6.77 -0.15 16.81
N ILE A 102 5.85 -0.87 17.45
CA ILE A 102 5.25 -0.49 18.74
C ILE A 102 6.32 -0.26 19.82
N LEU A 103 7.29 -1.18 19.94
CA LEU A 103 8.33 -1.06 20.99
C LEU A 103 9.21 0.18 20.81
N SER A 104 9.68 0.45 19.57
CA SER A 104 10.44 1.69 19.29
C SER A 104 9.61 2.93 19.58
N GLY A 105 8.35 2.93 19.14
CA GLY A 105 7.44 4.04 19.37
C GLY A 105 7.14 4.25 20.85
N PHE A 106 6.97 3.20 21.63
CA PHE A 106 6.78 3.27 23.08
C PHE A 106 7.99 3.94 23.75
N LEU A 107 9.22 3.46 23.49
CA LEU A 107 10.43 4.05 24.07
C LEU A 107 10.57 5.53 23.69
N CYS A 108 10.30 5.87 22.44
CA CYS A 108 10.38 7.25 21.97
C CYS A 108 9.29 8.15 22.55
N SER A 109 8.08 7.64 22.82
CA SER A 109 6.95 8.42 23.34
C SER A 109 7.13 8.92 24.78
N ILE A 110 8.18 8.49 25.46
CA ILE A 110 8.58 9.04 26.75
C ILE A 110 9.20 10.45 26.60
N PHE A 111 9.98 10.66 25.53
CA PHE A 111 10.79 11.86 25.34
C PHE A 111 10.38 12.73 24.15
N PHE A 112 9.76 12.15 23.12
CA PHE A 112 9.50 12.82 21.84
C PHE A 112 8.03 12.72 21.44
N ASP A 113 7.50 13.75 20.79
CA ASP A 113 6.16 13.72 20.21
C ASP A 113 6.06 12.59 19.18
N THR A 114 5.36 11.52 19.54
CA THR A 114 5.37 10.25 18.83
C THR A 114 3.96 9.81 18.44
N TYR A 115 3.79 9.49 17.16
CA TYR A 115 2.63 8.81 16.61
C TYR A 115 2.98 7.35 16.33
N ILE A 116 2.06 6.44 16.65
CA ILE A 116 2.20 5.02 16.29
C ILE A 116 1.31 4.72 15.10
N GLU A 117 1.91 4.25 14.01
CA GLU A 117 1.19 3.89 12.80
C GLU A 117 0.95 2.38 12.73
N LEU A 118 -0.34 1.98 12.66
CA LEU A 118 -0.76 0.59 12.72
C LEU A 118 -1.60 0.22 11.50
N HIS A 119 -1.16 -0.80 10.78
CA HIS A 119 -1.84 -1.35 9.60
C HIS A 119 -2.57 -2.67 9.89
N GLN A 120 -2.40 -3.19 11.07
CA GLN A 120 -3.03 -4.42 11.55
C GLN A 120 -2.96 -4.47 13.07
N LEU A 121 -3.69 -5.41 13.65
CA LEU A 121 -3.56 -5.73 15.07
C LEU A 121 -2.20 -6.39 15.37
N PRO A 122 -1.66 -6.22 16.57
CA PRO A 122 -0.54 -7.02 17.03
C PRO A 122 -0.84 -8.50 16.91
N HIS A 123 0.15 -9.28 16.55
CA HIS A 123 -0.01 -10.74 16.43
C HIS A 123 -0.63 -11.31 17.70
N LYS A 124 -1.56 -12.27 17.54
CA LYS A 124 -2.34 -12.86 18.67
C LYS A 124 -1.43 -13.36 19.80
N ASN A 125 -0.27 -13.90 19.47
CA ASN A 125 0.69 -14.45 20.42
C ASN A 125 1.66 -13.41 21.01
N SER A 126 1.63 -12.15 20.56
CA SER A 126 2.53 -11.11 21.07
C SER A 126 1.93 -10.41 22.32
N ARG A 127 2.07 -11.06 23.48
CA ARG A 127 1.62 -10.50 24.77
C ARG A 127 2.32 -9.15 25.06
N ILE A 128 3.60 -9.04 24.75
CA ILE A 128 4.40 -7.81 24.97
C ILE A 128 3.85 -6.65 24.14
N GLN A 129 3.56 -6.83 22.87
CA GLN A 129 3.04 -5.73 22.05
C GLN A 129 1.65 -5.26 22.52
N LYS A 130 0.80 -6.18 22.97
CA LYS A 130 -0.51 -5.84 23.55
C LYS A 130 -0.36 -5.05 24.85
N TYR A 131 0.54 -5.49 25.73
CA TYR A 131 0.83 -4.80 26.97
C TYR A 131 1.39 -3.39 26.71
N LEU A 132 2.36 -3.27 25.80
CA LEU A 132 2.93 -1.97 25.43
C LEU A 132 1.88 -1.02 24.86
N LEU A 133 0.94 -1.51 24.03
CA LEU A 133 -0.17 -0.69 23.55
C LEU A 133 -1.06 -0.19 24.69
N ASN A 134 -1.35 -1.03 25.68
CA ASN A 134 -2.19 -0.64 26.81
C ASN A 134 -1.57 0.48 27.66
N ILE A 135 -0.25 0.45 27.86
CA ILE A 135 0.46 1.48 28.65
C ILE A 135 0.88 2.70 27.84
N LEU A 136 0.93 2.57 26.51
CA LEU A 136 1.35 3.65 25.59
C LEU A 136 0.53 4.93 25.77
N ARG A 137 -0.79 4.82 26.02
CA ARG A 137 -1.70 5.95 26.24
C ARG A 137 -1.35 6.83 27.43
N PHE A 138 -0.54 6.31 28.36
CA PHE A 138 -0.07 7.05 29.54
C PHE A 138 1.31 7.71 29.32
N CYS A 139 1.95 7.47 28.16
CA CYS A 139 3.23 8.08 27.87
C CYS A 139 3.07 9.60 27.60
N PRO A 140 3.90 10.46 28.19
CA PRO A 140 3.71 11.91 28.19
C PRO A 140 3.80 12.54 26.80
N ARG A 141 4.53 11.92 25.89
CA ARG A 141 4.72 12.42 24.51
C ARG A 141 4.06 11.54 23.45
N PHE A 142 3.21 10.62 23.86
CA PHE A 142 2.35 9.91 22.91
C PHE A 142 1.27 10.86 22.36
N ARG A 143 1.17 10.97 21.03
CA ARG A 143 0.28 11.92 20.34
C ARG A 143 -0.90 11.27 19.63
N GLY A 144 -0.90 9.95 19.51
CA GLY A 144 -2.02 9.20 18.97
C GLY A 144 -1.62 8.06 18.04
N LEU A 145 -2.64 7.32 17.65
CA LEU A 145 -2.55 6.24 16.67
C LEU A 145 -2.91 6.77 15.28
N ILE A 146 -2.15 6.36 14.28
CA ILE A 146 -2.48 6.50 12.87
C ILE A 146 -2.88 5.13 12.37
N VAL A 147 -4.12 4.96 11.93
CA VAL A 147 -4.67 3.70 11.42
C VAL A 147 -5.14 3.87 9.98
N ILE A 148 -5.16 2.78 9.22
CA ILE A 148 -5.42 2.83 7.76
C ILE A 148 -6.89 2.72 7.38
N SER A 149 -7.79 2.42 8.33
CA SER A 149 -9.22 2.24 8.06
C SER A 149 -10.09 2.50 9.30
N LYS A 150 -11.36 2.80 9.08
CA LYS A 150 -12.36 2.98 10.15
C LYS A 150 -12.56 1.71 10.99
N PRO A 151 -12.61 0.48 10.43
CA PRO A 151 -12.66 -0.73 11.23
C PRO A 151 -11.49 -0.85 12.22
N LEU A 152 -10.26 -0.52 11.80
CA LEU A 152 -9.13 -0.47 12.74
C LEU A 152 -9.33 0.60 13.83
N LYS A 153 -9.83 1.78 13.47
CA LYS A 153 -10.17 2.81 14.46
C LYS A 153 -11.14 2.27 15.50
N LYS A 154 -12.22 1.61 15.07
CA LYS A 154 -13.21 1.01 15.98
C LYS A 154 -12.54 0.00 16.93
N ILE A 155 -11.72 -0.90 16.41
CA ILE A 155 -11.04 -1.91 17.23
C ILE A 155 -10.13 -1.27 18.29
N PHE A 156 -9.33 -0.23 17.93
CA PHE A 156 -8.47 0.44 18.90
C PHE A 156 -9.26 1.30 19.91
N HIS A 157 -10.39 1.85 19.50
CA HIS A 157 -11.33 2.50 20.41
C HIS A 157 -11.87 1.50 21.45
N ASP A 158 -12.31 0.31 21.00
CA ASP A 158 -12.81 -0.77 21.86
C ASP A 158 -11.71 -1.32 22.79
N LEU A 159 -10.42 -1.15 22.43
CA LEU A 159 -9.26 -1.42 23.28
C LEU A 159 -8.93 -0.28 24.27
N GLY A 160 -9.75 0.76 24.34
CA GLY A 160 -9.67 1.85 25.32
C GLY A 160 -8.83 3.07 24.91
N PHE A 161 -8.52 3.25 23.62
CA PHE A 161 -7.97 4.51 23.13
C PHE A 161 -9.09 5.52 22.89
N LEU A 162 -8.86 6.77 23.28
CA LEU A 162 -9.82 7.85 23.03
C LEU A 162 -9.98 8.10 21.53
N ASN A 163 -11.19 8.45 21.11
CA ASN A 163 -11.54 8.64 19.69
C ASN A 163 -10.71 9.72 18.99
N GLU A 164 -10.40 10.80 19.72
CA GLU A 164 -9.57 11.92 19.28
C GLU A 164 -8.08 11.54 19.12
N MET A 165 -7.65 10.48 19.76
CA MET A 165 -6.28 9.96 19.64
C MET A 165 -6.12 8.97 18.47
N ILE A 166 -7.19 8.60 17.76
CA ILE A 166 -7.12 7.63 16.66
C ILE A 166 -7.45 8.31 15.34
N HIS A 167 -6.46 8.47 14.49
CA HIS A 167 -6.55 9.17 13.22
C HIS A 167 -6.60 8.17 12.05
N VAL A 168 -7.70 8.20 11.29
CA VAL A 168 -7.85 7.34 10.10
C VAL A 168 -7.19 8.02 8.92
N LEU A 169 -6.08 7.46 8.47
CA LEU A 169 -5.34 7.90 7.29
C LEU A 169 -5.07 6.69 6.40
N PRO A 170 -5.88 6.45 5.37
CA PRO A 170 -5.65 5.37 4.41
C PRO A 170 -4.29 5.48 3.73
N ASP A 171 -3.81 4.40 3.13
CA ASP A 171 -2.63 4.43 2.27
C ASP A 171 -2.84 5.38 1.09
N GLY A 172 -1.85 5.56 0.26
CA GLY A 172 -1.91 6.48 -0.86
C GLY A 172 -1.04 6.05 -2.03
N ALA A 173 -1.01 6.92 -3.04
CA ALA A 173 -0.06 6.82 -4.14
C ALA A 173 0.54 8.19 -4.48
N ASP A 174 1.63 8.18 -5.26
CA ASP A 174 2.15 9.42 -5.85
C ASP A 174 1.18 9.93 -6.92
N THR A 175 1.00 11.23 -6.96
CA THR A 175 0.35 11.88 -8.09
C THR A 175 1.40 12.14 -9.17
N PRO A 176 1.19 11.73 -10.43
CA PRO A 176 2.10 12.11 -11.50
C PRO A 176 2.15 13.63 -11.62
N GLU A 177 3.36 14.21 -11.74
CA GLU A 177 3.56 15.67 -11.85
C GLU A 177 2.90 16.26 -13.09
N LYS A 178 2.78 15.47 -14.14
CA LYS A 178 1.97 15.74 -15.33
C LYS A 178 1.16 14.49 -15.61
N VAL A 179 -0.15 14.60 -15.50
CA VAL A 179 -1.00 13.69 -16.28
C VAL A 179 -0.63 14.01 -17.70
N ASP A 180 0.10 13.10 -18.32
CA ASP A 180 0.41 13.25 -19.72
C ASP A 180 -0.93 13.39 -20.46
N LYS A 181 -1.23 14.62 -20.93
CA LYS A 181 -2.45 14.89 -21.70
C LYS A 181 -2.48 14.04 -22.98
N SER A 182 -1.34 13.41 -23.33
CA SER A 182 -1.21 12.42 -24.38
C SER A 182 -1.72 11.03 -23.97
N LEU A 183 -2.18 10.80 -22.73
CA LEU A 183 -3.06 9.68 -22.39
C LEU A 183 -4.42 9.85 -23.10
N LYS A 184 -4.38 10.32 -24.34
CA LYS A 184 -5.41 10.02 -25.32
C LYS A 184 -5.49 8.50 -25.34
N ILE A 185 -6.64 8.01 -24.92
CA ILE A 185 -7.00 6.60 -25.04
C ILE A 185 -7.10 6.34 -26.52
N ASP A 186 -5.96 6.07 -27.14
CA ASP A 186 -5.87 5.75 -28.57
C ASP A 186 -6.25 4.26 -28.67
N TYR A 187 -7.55 4.02 -28.85
CA TYR A 187 -8.05 2.70 -29.16
C TYR A 187 -7.71 2.41 -30.61
N ARG A 188 -6.55 1.81 -30.84
CA ARG A 188 -6.26 1.17 -32.12
C ARG A 188 -7.26 0.02 -32.28
N LEU A 189 -8.11 0.10 -33.30
CA LEU A 189 -9.20 -0.80 -33.60
C LEU A 189 -8.79 -2.30 -33.72
N ASN A 190 -7.50 -2.61 -33.76
CA ASN A 190 -6.95 -3.96 -33.96
C ASN A 190 -6.29 -4.57 -32.70
N ASP A 191 -6.21 -3.88 -31.59
CA ASP A 191 -5.60 -4.42 -30.36
C ASP A 191 -6.67 -5.02 -29.44
N LYS A 192 -6.37 -6.19 -28.83
CA LYS A 192 -7.22 -6.76 -27.79
C LYS A 192 -7.38 -5.80 -26.62
N PHE A 193 -8.55 -5.77 -26.00
CA PHE A 193 -8.82 -4.94 -24.82
C PHE A 193 -7.96 -5.42 -23.64
N LYS A 194 -7.08 -4.55 -23.13
CA LYS A 194 -6.06 -4.89 -22.12
C LYS A 194 -6.60 -4.72 -20.71
N VAL A 195 -6.74 -5.83 -20.00
CA VAL A 195 -7.11 -5.88 -18.58
C VAL A 195 -5.86 -6.08 -17.74
N GLY A 196 -5.60 -5.19 -16.78
CA GLY A 196 -4.39 -5.21 -15.96
C GLY A 196 -4.64 -5.56 -14.50
N TYR A 197 -3.76 -6.39 -13.94
CA TYR A 197 -3.67 -6.69 -12.52
C TYR A 197 -2.24 -6.52 -12.04
N THR A 198 -2.05 -5.85 -10.90
CA THR A 198 -0.76 -5.77 -10.20
C THR A 198 -0.90 -6.17 -8.74
N GLY A 199 0.03 -6.98 -8.23
CA GLY A 199 0.09 -7.39 -6.83
C GLY A 199 0.51 -8.84 -6.61
N HIS A 200 0.41 -9.28 -5.37
CA HIS A 200 0.70 -10.68 -5.02
C HIS A 200 -0.30 -11.64 -5.65
N LEU A 201 0.11 -12.91 -5.85
CA LEU A 201 -0.69 -13.93 -6.51
C LEU A 201 -1.23 -15.00 -5.53
N TYR A 202 -0.94 -14.89 -4.24
CA TYR A 202 -1.39 -15.86 -3.24
C TYR A 202 -2.91 -15.80 -2.98
N LYS A 203 -3.40 -16.80 -2.27
CA LYS A 203 -4.83 -17.08 -2.03
C LYS A 203 -5.60 -15.82 -1.55
N GLY A 204 -6.77 -15.61 -2.13
CA GLY A 204 -7.63 -14.47 -1.84
C GLY A 204 -7.37 -13.24 -2.72
N ARG A 205 -6.41 -13.29 -3.65
CA ARG A 205 -6.13 -12.21 -4.59
C ARG A 205 -6.91 -12.28 -5.89
N GLY A 206 -7.66 -13.38 -6.12
CA GLY A 206 -8.60 -13.54 -7.23
C GLY A 206 -7.97 -13.92 -8.57
N ILE A 207 -6.76 -14.49 -8.56
CA ILE A 207 -6.08 -14.86 -9.81
C ILE A 207 -6.85 -15.95 -10.59
N ASP A 208 -7.45 -16.91 -9.86
CA ASP A 208 -8.27 -17.95 -10.51
C ASP A 208 -9.49 -17.37 -11.22
N LEU A 209 -10.12 -16.34 -10.65
CA LEU A 209 -11.21 -15.61 -11.31
C LEU A 209 -10.72 -14.92 -12.60
N LEU A 210 -9.53 -14.29 -12.57
CA LEU A 210 -8.96 -13.67 -13.78
C LEU A 210 -8.65 -14.70 -14.87
N ILE A 211 -8.18 -15.88 -14.49
CA ILE A 211 -7.94 -16.99 -15.42
C ILE A 211 -9.27 -17.47 -16.05
N SER A 212 -10.32 -17.63 -15.24
CA SER A 212 -11.65 -18.01 -15.72
C SER A 212 -12.22 -16.98 -16.70
N ILE A 213 -12.17 -15.69 -16.34
CA ILE A 213 -12.61 -14.60 -17.22
C ILE A 213 -11.85 -14.61 -18.56
N ALA A 214 -10.54 -14.82 -18.54
CA ALA A 214 -9.75 -14.85 -19.76
C ALA A 214 -10.09 -16.07 -20.63
N LYS A 215 -10.39 -17.22 -20.02
CA LYS A 215 -10.87 -18.41 -20.76
C LYS A 215 -12.19 -18.15 -21.45
N THR A 216 -13.12 -17.48 -20.78
CA THR A 216 -14.46 -17.15 -21.32
C THR A 216 -14.42 -16.03 -22.38
N CYS A 217 -13.47 -15.08 -22.25
CA CYS A 217 -13.43 -13.85 -23.03
C CYS A 217 -12.20 -13.77 -23.94
N SER A 218 -12.26 -14.38 -25.15
CA SER A 218 -11.13 -14.36 -26.11
C SER A 218 -10.79 -12.96 -26.66
N TRP A 219 -11.71 -12.01 -26.58
CA TRP A 219 -11.59 -10.63 -27.07
C TRP A 219 -10.74 -9.72 -26.19
N LEU A 220 -10.41 -10.14 -24.96
CA LEU A 220 -9.53 -9.38 -24.06
C LEU A 220 -8.12 -10.01 -23.98
N GLU A 221 -7.15 -9.22 -23.51
CA GLU A 221 -5.83 -9.68 -23.10
C GLU A 221 -5.66 -9.39 -21.59
N MET A 222 -5.51 -10.44 -20.79
CA MET A 222 -5.27 -10.34 -19.36
C MET A 222 -3.79 -10.21 -19.08
N ASN A 223 -3.38 -9.13 -18.39
CA ASN A 223 -2.01 -8.83 -18.06
C ASN A 223 -1.81 -8.84 -16.54
N ILE A 224 -1.04 -9.81 -16.01
CA ILE A 224 -0.83 -10.04 -14.59
C ILE A 224 0.63 -9.77 -14.22
N VAL A 225 0.85 -8.86 -13.27
CA VAL A 225 2.18 -8.50 -12.73
C VAL A 225 2.23 -8.77 -11.24
N GLY A 226 3.34 -9.35 -10.79
CA GLY A 226 3.66 -9.62 -9.39
C GLY A 226 3.81 -11.11 -9.08
N GLY A 227 3.65 -11.47 -7.80
CA GLY A 227 3.88 -12.83 -7.31
C GLY A 227 5.34 -13.12 -6.96
N ASN A 228 5.55 -14.19 -6.18
CA ASN A 228 6.85 -14.81 -5.99
C ASN A 228 7.10 -15.85 -7.12
N GLU A 229 8.28 -16.41 -7.17
CA GLU A 229 8.67 -17.34 -8.24
C GLU A 229 7.78 -18.59 -8.28
N ASN A 230 7.45 -19.16 -7.12
CA ASN A 230 6.60 -20.34 -7.02
C ASN A 230 5.19 -20.06 -7.52
N ASP A 231 4.59 -18.93 -7.12
CA ASP A 231 3.27 -18.51 -7.60
C ASP A 231 3.27 -18.32 -9.11
N ILE A 232 4.30 -17.67 -9.66
CA ILE A 232 4.43 -17.41 -11.09
C ILE A 232 4.53 -18.72 -11.88
N ILE A 233 5.36 -19.65 -11.43
CA ILE A 233 5.52 -20.98 -12.06
C ILE A 233 4.19 -21.73 -12.03
N PHE A 234 3.54 -21.78 -10.86
CA PHE A 234 2.26 -22.46 -10.67
C PHE A 234 1.18 -21.92 -11.63
N TYR A 235 0.99 -20.61 -11.67
CA TYR A 235 -0.06 -20.04 -12.52
C TYR A 235 0.28 -20.11 -14.02
N LYS A 236 1.55 -20.01 -14.42
CA LYS A 236 1.97 -20.24 -15.83
C LYS A 236 1.67 -21.65 -16.27
N GLN A 237 2.00 -22.67 -15.44
CA GLN A 237 1.69 -24.07 -15.73
C GLN A 237 0.18 -24.31 -15.83
N LYS A 238 -0.61 -23.72 -14.90
CA LYS A 238 -2.07 -23.81 -14.89
C LYS A 238 -2.68 -23.25 -16.19
N VAL A 239 -2.27 -22.05 -16.59
CA VAL A 239 -2.72 -21.38 -17.82
C VAL A 239 -2.37 -22.21 -19.06
N LYS A 240 -1.13 -22.74 -19.13
CA LYS A 240 -0.68 -23.62 -20.22
C LYS A 240 -1.51 -24.90 -20.29
N LYS A 241 -1.74 -25.57 -19.16
CA LYS A 241 -2.56 -26.80 -19.09
C LYS A 241 -4.02 -26.57 -19.54
N MET A 242 -4.55 -25.37 -19.30
CA MET A 242 -5.91 -24.99 -19.71
C MET A 242 -6.01 -24.49 -21.16
N GLY A 243 -4.90 -24.40 -21.91
CA GLY A 243 -4.87 -23.94 -23.30
C GLY A 243 -5.25 -22.46 -23.47
N ILE A 244 -5.05 -21.60 -22.47
CA ILE A 244 -5.46 -20.18 -22.50
C ILE A 244 -4.33 -19.33 -23.10
N ASN A 245 -4.59 -18.66 -24.22
CA ASN A 245 -3.56 -17.92 -24.98
C ASN A 245 -3.64 -16.39 -24.81
N ASN A 246 -4.66 -15.87 -24.14
CA ASN A 246 -4.89 -14.44 -23.95
C ASN A 246 -4.57 -13.95 -22.53
N ILE A 247 -3.72 -14.69 -21.79
CA ILE A 247 -3.13 -14.31 -20.50
C ILE A 247 -1.63 -14.14 -20.62
N LYS A 248 -1.10 -13.04 -20.07
CA LYS A 248 0.33 -12.78 -19.90
C LYS A 248 0.66 -12.62 -18.42
N ILE A 249 1.48 -13.52 -17.86
CA ILE A 249 2.00 -13.43 -16.49
C ILE A 249 3.44 -12.93 -16.58
N HIS A 250 3.63 -11.64 -16.28
CA HIS A 250 4.90 -10.91 -16.44
C HIS A 250 5.90 -11.15 -15.31
N GLY A 251 5.42 -11.65 -14.15
CA GLY A 251 6.23 -11.75 -12.95
C GLY A 251 6.39 -10.42 -12.22
N PHE A 252 7.38 -10.33 -11.36
CA PHE A 252 7.63 -9.14 -10.54
C PHE A 252 8.16 -7.97 -11.38
N LEU A 253 7.57 -6.81 -11.17
CA LEU A 253 8.12 -5.52 -11.62
C LEU A 253 8.49 -4.65 -10.40
N GLU A 254 9.58 -3.91 -10.51
CA GLU A 254 9.97 -2.92 -9.51
C GLU A 254 8.87 -1.87 -9.31
N PRO A 255 8.67 -1.35 -8.10
CA PRO A 255 7.66 -0.33 -7.82
C PRO A 255 7.73 0.88 -8.75
N SER A 256 8.95 1.28 -9.15
CA SER A 256 9.19 2.37 -10.11
C SER A 256 8.57 2.14 -11.50
N LYS A 257 8.32 0.89 -11.89
CA LYS A 257 7.80 0.51 -13.22
C LYS A 257 6.28 0.27 -13.23
N ILE A 258 5.65 0.15 -12.04
CA ILE A 258 4.23 -0.20 -11.91
C ILE A 258 3.32 0.84 -12.53
N PHE A 259 3.57 2.13 -12.31
CA PHE A 259 2.77 3.20 -12.91
C PHE A 259 2.77 3.12 -14.45
N LYS A 260 3.95 2.95 -15.06
CA LYS A 260 4.08 2.82 -16.53
C LYS A 260 3.38 1.58 -17.08
N PHE A 261 3.42 0.46 -16.33
CA PHE A 261 2.69 -0.75 -16.71
C PHE A 261 1.18 -0.52 -16.64
N ASN A 262 0.67 -0.04 -15.51
CA ASN A 262 -0.75 0.20 -15.31
C ASN A 262 -1.33 1.19 -16.32
N SER A 263 -0.57 2.23 -16.68
CA SER A 263 -1.00 3.24 -17.67
C SER A 263 -1.22 2.69 -19.07
N LYS A 264 -0.66 1.52 -19.40
CA LYS A 264 -0.84 0.86 -20.70
C LYS A 264 -2.09 -0.02 -20.76
N MET A 265 -2.79 -0.21 -19.65
CA MET A 265 -4.01 -1.02 -19.59
C MET A 265 -5.23 -0.18 -19.96
N ASP A 266 -6.28 -0.84 -20.45
CA ASP A 266 -7.57 -0.19 -20.74
C ASP A 266 -8.44 -0.15 -19.50
N VAL A 267 -8.32 -1.16 -18.64
CA VAL A 267 -8.97 -1.26 -17.34
C VAL A 267 -8.06 -1.97 -16.33
N LEU A 268 -8.13 -1.57 -15.08
CA LEU A 268 -7.38 -2.18 -13.97
C LEU A 268 -8.36 -2.92 -13.05
N VAL A 269 -7.99 -4.14 -12.66
CA VAL A 269 -8.87 -5.00 -11.86
C VAL A 269 -8.26 -5.38 -10.52
N ALA A 270 -9.09 -5.39 -9.47
CA ALA A 270 -8.69 -5.77 -8.12
C ALA A 270 -9.68 -6.81 -7.55
N PRO A 271 -9.59 -8.10 -7.98
CA PRO A 271 -10.57 -9.14 -7.71
C PRO A 271 -10.37 -9.83 -6.36
N TYR A 272 -10.29 -9.06 -5.28
CA TYR A 272 -10.15 -9.59 -3.92
C TYR A 272 -11.26 -10.55 -3.59
N GLN A 273 -10.93 -11.67 -2.94
CA GLN A 273 -11.91 -12.65 -2.48
C GLN A 273 -12.40 -12.30 -1.06
N LYS A 274 -13.48 -12.94 -0.60
CA LYS A 274 -14.07 -12.72 0.75
C LYS A 274 -13.09 -12.96 1.88
N LYS A 275 -12.08 -13.82 1.68
CA LYS A 275 -10.96 -14.03 2.60
C LYS A 275 -9.65 -13.72 1.88
N ILE A 276 -8.87 -12.81 2.43
CA ILE A 276 -7.62 -12.34 1.84
C ILE A 276 -6.48 -12.66 2.80
N HIS A 277 -5.70 -13.68 2.44
CA HIS A 277 -4.57 -14.11 3.25
C HIS A 277 -3.38 -13.15 3.11
N LEU A 278 -2.54 -13.09 4.15
CA LEU A 278 -1.19 -12.54 4.08
C LEU A 278 -0.21 -13.63 3.63
N GLU A 279 1.01 -13.24 3.31
CA GLU A 279 2.09 -14.16 2.92
C GLU A 279 2.35 -15.24 3.99
N SER A 280 2.13 -14.92 5.27
CA SER A 280 2.21 -15.87 6.40
C SER A 280 1.11 -16.93 6.43
N GLY A 281 0.04 -16.79 5.66
CA GLY A 281 -1.05 -17.75 5.54
C GLY A 281 -2.13 -17.70 6.64
N ASP A 282 -1.78 -17.37 7.87
CA ASP A 282 -2.66 -17.52 9.05
C ASP A 282 -3.53 -16.30 9.37
N THR A 283 -3.21 -15.14 8.78
CA THR A 283 -3.91 -13.89 9.06
C THR A 283 -4.62 -13.40 7.81
N THR A 284 -5.86 -12.95 7.99
CA THR A 284 -6.64 -12.32 6.91
C THR A 284 -6.80 -10.83 7.16
N THR A 285 -6.91 -10.03 6.09
CA THR A 285 -6.88 -8.56 6.15
C THR A 285 -8.12 -7.89 5.57
N GLU A 286 -9.07 -8.65 5.03
CA GLU A 286 -10.26 -8.13 4.35
C GLU A 286 -11.11 -7.17 5.20
N LYS A 287 -11.01 -7.26 6.53
CA LYS A 287 -11.79 -6.43 7.45
C LYS A 287 -11.24 -5.01 7.64
N TRP A 288 -9.94 -4.78 7.38
CA TRP A 288 -9.30 -3.49 7.69
C TRP A 288 -8.21 -3.07 6.70
N MET A 289 -8.07 -3.74 5.57
CA MET A 289 -7.01 -3.43 4.59
C MET A 289 -7.18 -2.05 3.96
N SER A 290 -6.05 -1.45 3.60
CA SER A 290 -5.96 -0.27 2.74
C SER A 290 -4.94 -0.59 1.62
N PRO A 291 -5.38 -1.24 0.52
CA PRO A 291 -4.44 -1.82 -0.43
C PRO A 291 -3.83 -0.77 -1.35
N LEU A 292 -2.51 -0.66 -1.35
CA LEU A 292 -1.73 0.29 -2.17
C LEU A 292 -2.14 0.30 -3.64
N LYS A 293 -2.42 -0.88 -4.23
CA LYS A 293 -2.77 -1.00 -5.65
C LYS A 293 -4.01 -0.17 -6.05
N ILE A 294 -4.97 0.02 -5.16
CA ILE A 294 -6.16 0.84 -5.48
C ILE A 294 -5.75 2.28 -5.73
N PHE A 295 -4.89 2.83 -4.88
CA PHE A 295 -4.39 4.20 -5.04
C PHE A 295 -3.44 4.30 -6.24
N GLU A 296 -2.61 3.28 -6.50
CA GLU A 296 -1.76 3.20 -7.69
C GLU A 296 -2.61 3.15 -8.98
N TYR A 297 -3.76 2.47 -8.97
CA TYR A 297 -4.71 2.45 -10.07
C TYR A 297 -5.35 3.82 -10.28
N MET A 298 -5.82 4.47 -9.21
CA MET A 298 -6.35 5.83 -9.26
C MET A 298 -5.35 6.81 -9.86
N ALA A 299 -4.05 6.65 -9.56
CA ALA A 299 -2.99 7.51 -10.07
C ALA A 299 -2.86 7.50 -11.60
N THR A 300 -3.25 6.40 -12.24
CA THR A 300 -3.14 6.25 -13.71
C THR A 300 -4.27 6.92 -14.48
N GLY A 301 -5.37 7.29 -13.80
CA GLY A 301 -6.57 7.77 -14.47
C GLY A 301 -7.24 6.72 -15.36
N LYS A 302 -6.98 5.43 -15.11
CA LYS A 302 -7.65 4.32 -15.80
C LYS A 302 -8.88 3.87 -15.02
N PRO A 303 -9.93 3.33 -15.68
CA PRO A 303 -11.09 2.80 -14.99
C PRO A 303 -10.70 1.61 -14.09
N ILE A 304 -11.35 1.50 -12.96
CA ILE A 304 -11.11 0.48 -11.95
C ILE A 304 -12.34 -0.41 -11.80
N ILE A 305 -12.14 -1.73 -11.81
CA ILE A 305 -13.15 -2.69 -11.40
C ILE A 305 -12.61 -3.42 -10.17
N CYS A 306 -13.37 -3.42 -9.08
CA CYS A 306 -12.93 -3.96 -7.81
C CYS A 306 -14.01 -4.85 -7.18
N SER A 307 -13.58 -5.74 -6.30
CA SER A 307 -14.51 -6.52 -5.49
C SER A 307 -15.29 -5.63 -4.52
N ARG A 308 -16.58 -5.92 -4.38
CA ARG A 308 -17.46 -5.32 -3.38
C ARG A 308 -17.11 -5.89 -1.99
N ILE A 309 -16.20 -5.21 -1.29
CA ILE A 309 -15.73 -5.53 0.06
C ILE A 309 -15.93 -4.30 0.92
N GLU A 310 -16.57 -4.45 2.08
CA GLU A 310 -17.04 -3.37 2.94
C GLU A 310 -15.95 -2.31 3.25
N VAL A 311 -14.75 -2.74 3.65
CA VAL A 311 -13.67 -1.80 3.99
C VAL A 311 -13.22 -0.93 2.81
N LEU A 312 -13.40 -1.40 1.58
CA LEU A 312 -13.03 -0.63 0.37
C LEU A 312 -14.04 0.49 0.07
N ASN A 313 -15.25 0.44 0.63
CA ASN A 313 -16.25 1.53 0.49
C ASN A 313 -15.78 2.84 1.15
N GLU A 314 -14.71 2.82 1.96
CA GLU A 314 -14.09 4.05 2.46
C GLU A 314 -13.37 4.85 1.36
N VAL A 315 -13.02 4.19 0.26
CA VAL A 315 -12.21 4.75 -0.84
C VAL A 315 -12.93 4.64 -2.18
N LEU A 316 -13.68 3.56 -2.39
CA LEU A 316 -14.34 3.21 -3.64
C LEU A 316 -15.87 3.32 -3.51
N GLU A 317 -16.48 3.95 -4.52
CA GLU A 317 -17.92 4.12 -4.64
C GLU A 317 -18.38 3.65 -6.02
N ASP A 318 -19.33 2.70 -6.04
CA ASP A 318 -19.81 2.06 -7.26
C ASP A 318 -20.43 3.08 -8.23
N ASN A 319 -20.15 2.93 -9.51
CA ASN A 319 -20.60 3.82 -10.61
C ASN A 319 -20.19 5.30 -10.46
N ARG A 320 -19.39 5.66 -9.42
CA ARG A 320 -18.79 6.99 -9.27
C ARG A 320 -17.32 6.98 -9.64
N ASN A 321 -16.45 6.30 -8.86
CA ASN A 321 -15.00 6.24 -9.08
C ASN A 321 -14.48 4.84 -9.42
N CYS A 322 -15.35 3.84 -9.47
CA CYS A 322 -15.06 2.47 -9.90
C CYS A 322 -16.35 1.75 -10.30
N LEU A 323 -16.21 0.48 -10.74
CA LEU A 323 -17.29 -0.50 -10.74
C LEU A 323 -17.00 -1.56 -9.67
N LEU A 324 -18.01 -1.92 -8.86
CA LEU A 324 -17.90 -2.92 -7.81
C LEU A 324 -18.65 -4.19 -8.21
N CYS A 325 -17.95 -5.33 -8.15
CA CYS A 325 -18.48 -6.65 -8.48
C CYS A 325 -18.44 -7.59 -7.28
N ASP A 326 -19.38 -8.52 -7.20
CA ASP A 326 -19.32 -9.64 -6.25
C ASP A 326 -18.09 -10.51 -6.58
N PRO A 327 -17.19 -10.76 -5.62
CA PRO A 327 -15.99 -11.55 -5.85
C PRO A 327 -16.26 -13.01 -6.25
N GLN A 328 -17.48 -13.51 -6.07
CA GLN A 328 -17.86 -14.90 -6.37
C GLN A 328 -18.67 -15.03 -7.69
N LYS A 329 -19.06 -13.92 -8.31
CA LYS A 329 -19.88 -13.91 -9.52
C LYS A 329 -19.08 -13.49 -10.75
N GLU A 330 -18.49 -14.44 -11.45
CA GLU A 330 -17.67 -14.19 -12.66
C GLU A 330 -18.40 -13.35 -13.69
N GLU A 331 -19.70 -13.60 -13.88
CA GLU A 331 -20.52 -12.89 -14.86
C GLU A 331 -20.59 -11.37 -14.60
N GLU A 332 -20.68 -10.94 -13.31
CA GLU A 332 -20.64 -9.52 -12.95
C GLU A 332 -19.34 -8.86 -13.42
N TRP A 333 -18.20 -9.56 -13.29
CA TRP A 333 -16.90 -9.07 -13.75
C TRP A 333 -16.83 -8.95 -15.27
N ILE A 334 -17.30 -9.97 -15.99
CA ILE A 334 -17.35 -9.97 -17.45
C ILE A 334 -18.21 -8.81 -17.95
N ASN A 335 -19.40 -8.60 -17.34
CA ASN A 335 -20.32 -7.53 -17.70
C ASN A 335 -19.73 -6.15 -17.37
N ALA A 336 -19.05 -5.99 -16.24
CA ALA A 336 -18.37 -4.75 -15.88
C ALA A 336 -17.23 -4.44 -16.87
N ILE A 337 -16.42 -5.42 -17.28
CA ILE A 337 -15.37 -5.23 -18.29
C ILE A 337 -15.97 -4.85 -19.65
N LYS A 338 -17.04 -5.52 -20.09
CA LYS A 338 -17.78 -5.18 -21.32
C LYS A 338 -18.35 -3.75 -21.25
N LYS A 339 -18.93 -3.37 -20.11
CA LYS A 339 -19.49 -2.03 -19.89
C LYS A 339 -18.39 -0.96 -20.01
N VAL A 340 -17.25 -1.16 -19.35
CA VAL A 340 -16.09 -0.26 -19.46
C VAL A 340 -15.55 -0.21 -20.89
N LYS A 341 -15.52 -1.33 -21.62
CA LYS A 341 -15.08 -1.38 -23.02
C LYS A 341 -16.00 -0.57 -23.94
N ASN A 342 -17.32 -0.71 -23.78
CA ASN A 342 -18.30 -0.19 -24.73
C ASN A 342 -18.80 1.23 -24.40
N ASP A 343 -18.79 1.64 -23.11
CA ASP A 343 -19.26 2.93 -22.66
C ASP A 343 -18.09 3.90 -22.35
N ASN A 344 -17.74 4.74 -23.32
CA ASN A 344 -16.68 5.72 -23.19
C ASN A 344 -16.99 6.82 -22.15
N ASN A 345 -18.27 7.19 -21.99
CA ASN A 345 -18.67 8.23 -21.04
C ASN A 345 -18.53 7.75 -19.61
N LEU A 346 -19.02 6.52 -19.33
CA LEU A 346 -18.83 5.89 -18.03
C LEU A 346 -17.33 5.75 -17.71
N ARG A 347 -16.54 5.25 -18.66
CA ARG A 347 -15.10 5.08 -18.50
C ARG A 347 -14.40 6.38 -18.13
N LYS A 348 -14.66 7.46 -18.86
CA LYS A 348 -14.12 8.79 -18.57
C LYS A 348 -14.57 9.30 -17.20
N LYS A 349 -15.84 9.13 -16.86
CA LYS A 349 -16.42 9.55 -15.57
C LYS A 349 -15.70 8.89 -14.41
N ILE A 350 -15.72 7.54 -14.35
CA ILE A 350 -15.15 6.81 -13.20
C ILE A 350 -13.62 7.02 -13.06
N SER A 351 -12.91 7.12 -14.18
CA SER A 351 -11.47 7.41 -14.19
C SER A 351 -11.15 8.80 -13.64
N LYS A 352 -11.90 9.82 -14.08
CA LYS A 352 -11.73 11.20 -13.62
C LYS A 352 -12.01 11.34 -12.12
N GLU A 353 -13.09 10.74 -11.65
CA GLU A 353 -13.47 10.76 -10.23
C GLU A 353 -12.43 10.03 -9.37
N ALA A 354 -11.96 8.85 -9.80
CA ALA A 354 -10.91 8.11 -9.10
C ALA A 354 -9.62 8.93 -8.97
N TYR A 355 -9.18 9.54 -10.06
CA TYR A 355 -8.00 10.40 -10.06
C TYR A 355 -8.18 11.66 -9.19
N SER A 356 -9.35 12.30 -9.25
CA SER A 356 -9.68 13.45 -8.41
C SER A 356 -9.65 13.10 -6.92
N ASP A 357 -10.22 11.95 -6.53
CA ASP A 357 -10.17 11.47 -5.16
C ASP A 357 -8.73 11.20 -4.69
N LEU A 358 -7.88 10.63 -5.55
CA LEU A 358 -6.47 10.46 -5.20
C LEU A 358 -5.78 11.79 -4.93
N VAL A 359 -5.88 12.75 -5.85
CA VAL A 359 -5.19 14.04 -5.74
C VAL A 359 -5.64 14.81 -4.50
N ASN A 360 -6.94 14.81 -4.24
CA ASN A 360 -7.54 15.63 -3.19
C ASN A 360 -7.55 14.96 -1.80
N LYS A 361 -7.56 13.61 -1.74
CA LYS A 361 -7.79 12.88 -0.49
C LYS A 361 -6.71 11.87 -0.14
N PHE A 362 -6.17 11.12 -1.15
CA PHE A 362 -5.42 9.87 -0.94
C PHE A 362 -3.98 9.88 -1.49
N SER A 363 -3.44 11.03 -1.92
CA SER A 363 -2.03 11.08 -2.29
C SER A 363 -1.11 10.98 -1.06
N TRP A 364 0.10 10.45 -1.23
CA TRP A 364 1.12 10.45 -0.18
C TRP A 364 1.37 11.85 0.36
N ARG A 365 1.33 12.87 -0.51
CA ARG A 365 1.45 14.27 -0.11
C ARG A 365 0.33 14.67 0.86
N LYS A 366 -0.93 14.37 0.52
CA LYS A 366 -2.09 14.68 1.39
C LYS A 366 -2.03 13.96 2.72
N ARG A 367 -1.56 12.70 2.72
CA ARG A 367 -1.33 11.96 3.95
C ARG A 367 -0.26 12.63 4.83
N ALA A 368 0.88 13.02 4.26
CA ALA A 368 1.94 13.73 4.98
C ALA A 368 1.47 15.10 5.51
N GLU A 369 0.71 15.86 4.72
CA GLU A 369 0.09 17.13 5.13
C GLU A 369 -0.85 16.92 6.33
N LYS A 370 -1.72 15.91 6.29
CA LYS A 370 -2.61 15.57 7.42
C LYS A 370 -1.85 15.25 8.70
N ILE A 371 -0.77 14.46 8.63
CA ILE A 371 0.05 14.12 9.82
C ILE A 371 0.74 15.38 10.36
N ARG A 372 1.26 16.25 9.49
CA ARG A 372 1.80 17.57 9.89
C ARG A 372 0.75 18.40 10.64
N ASP A 373 -0.45 18.50 10.08
CA ASP A 373 -1.51 19.35 10.62
C ASP A 373 -2.04 18.82 11.96
N LEU A 374 -2.09 17.49 12.15
CA LEU A 374 -2.36 16.88 13.46
C LEU A 374 -1.34 17.34 14.51
N HIS A 375 -0.04 17.34 14.16
CA HIS A 375 0.99 17.78 15.10
C HIS A 375 0.93 19.27 15.40
N LEU A 376 0.61 20.11 14.43
CA LEU A 376 0.51 21.56 14.63
C LEU A 376 -0.68 21.96 15.51
N LYS A 377 -1.79 21.21 15.48
CA LYS A 377 -2.96 21.44 16.34
C LYS A 377 -2.69 21.18 17.83
N ILE A 378 -1.76 20.30 18.18
CA ILE A 378 -1.41 20.00 19.58
C ILE A 378 -0.63 21.14 20.22
N LYS A 379 -0.05 22.04 19.44
CA LYS A 379 0.74 23.19 19.91
C LYS A 379 -0.06 24.47 20.10
N LYS A 380 -1.30 24.46 19.67
CA LYS A 380 -2.29 25.52 19.95
C LYS A 380 -3.15 25.13 21.14
#